data_2ce4fc6c1d0aefae6ae31227b21a60d6
#
_entry.id   2ce4fc6c1d0aefae6ae31227b21a60d6
#
_cell.length_a   1.000
_cell.length_b   1.000
_cell.length_c   1.000
_cell.angle_alpha   90.00
_cell.angle_beta   90.00
_cell.angle_gamma   90.00
#
_symmetry.space_group_name_H-M   'P 1'
#
loop_
_entity.id
_entity.type
_entity.pdbx_description
1 polymer ?
#
loop_
_entity_poly.entity_id
_entity_poly.type
_entity_poly.pdbx_seq_one_letter_code
_entity_poly.pdbx_strand_id
1 'polypeptide(L)'
;MNVVYINPFVATSISVLQEVLGGAEVKRGDLGLKPTAVPSMGVAALVGLAGDVEGRVLFDMTIDTALKIASVMNGEDLPEFDDLAKATISELANLITAQVVTKLHELGFHFDLTPPALFVGQKMEVAALGGEKVEALIVPLLTEFGKVEINFSIRERV
;
A
#
# COMPACT_ATOMS: atom_id res chain seq x y z
N MET A 1 -0.15 -16.64 -7.58
CA MET A 1 -0.88 -15.37 -7.37
C MET A 1 -1.35 -14.85 -8.72
N ASN A 2 -2.60 -14.50 -8.84
CA ASN A 2 -3.19 -14.11 -10.13
C ASN A 2 -2.95 -12.63 -10.42
N VAL A 3 -2.27 -12.33 -11.51
CA VAL A 3 -1.97 -10.95 -11.95
C VAL A 3 -3.22 -10.11 -12.24
N VAL A 4 -4.37 -10.74 -12.45
CA VAL A 4 -5.64 -10.04 -12.69
C VAL A 4 -6.03 -9.13 -11.52
N TYR A 5 -5.70 -9.50 -10.28
CA TYR A 5 -5.94 -8.65 -9.10
C TYR A 5 -4.83 -7.62 -8.92
N ILE A 6 -3.60 -8.01 -9.18
CA ILE A 6 -2.41 -7.21 -8.88
C ILE A 6 -2.29 -6.02 -9.82
N ASN A 7 -2.50 -6.24 -11.12
CA ASN A 7 -2.36 -5.17 -12.11
C ASN A 7 -3.26 -3.95 -11.83
N PRO A 8 -4.56 -4.13 -11.50
CA PRO A 8 -5.40 -2.98 -11.12
C PRO A 8 -4.90 -2.26 -9.86
N PHE A 9 -4.39 -3.00 -8.86
CA PHE A 9 -3.79 -2.39 -7.67
C PHE A 9 -2.58 -1.53 -8.03
N VAL A 10 -1.67 -2.06 -8.82
CA VAL A 10 -0.46 -1.35 -9.22
C VAL A 10 -0.80 -0.13 -10.06
N ALA A 11 -1.62 -0.29 -11.08
CA ALA A 11 -2.00 0.81 -11.97
C ALA A 11 -2.73 1.92 -11.22
N THR A 12 -3.66 1.55 -10.33
CA THR A 12 -4.42 2.51 -9.54
C THR A 12 -3.52 3.22 -8.54
N SER A 13 -2.61 2.50 -7.89
CA SER A 13 -1.65 3.07 -6.95
C SER A 13 -0.76 4.11 -7.63
N ILE A 14 -0.26 3.80 -8.83
CA ILE A 14 0.54 4.74 -9.61
C ILE A 14 -0.29 5.99 -9.94
N SER A 15 -1.50 5.80 -10.44
CA SER A 15 -2.38 6.91 -10.83
C SER A 15 -2.72 7.82 -9.65
N VAL A 16 -3.06 7.27 -8.50
CA VAL A 16 -3.38 8.05 -7.30
C VAL A 16 -2.15 8.78 -6.80
N LEU A 17 -0.99 8.11 -6.73
CA LEU A 17 0.25 8.76 -6.30
C LEU A 17 0.63 9.91 -7.23
N GLN A 18 0.53 9.74 -8.54
CA GLN A 18 0.80 10.83 -9.49
C GLN A 18 -0.12 12.02 -9.25
N GLU A 19 -1.41 11.77 -9.02
CA GLU A 19 -2.39 12.81 -8.78
C GLU A 19 -2.10 13.58 -7.47
N VAL A 20 -1.93 12.86 -6.36
CA VAL A 20 -1.70 13.50 -5.05
C VAL A 20 -0.33 14.16 -4.94
N LEU A 21 0.63 13.75 -5.77
CA LEU A 21 1.97 14.33 -5.81
C LEU A 21 2.12 15.43 -6.88
N GLY A 22 0.99 15.97 -7.35
CA GLY A 22 0.99 17.11 -8.27
C GLY A 22 1.47 16.79 -9.68
N GLY A 23 1.29 15.56 -10.14
CA GLY A 23 1.73 15.11 -11.46
C GLY A 23 3.17 14.61 -11.51
N ALA A 24 3.79 14.38 -10.34
CA ALA A 24 5.14 13.81 -10.26
C ALA A 24 5.19 12.41 -10.89
N GLU A 25 6.31 12.07 -11.50
CA GLU A 25 6.48 10.77 -12.12
C GLU A 25 6.56 9.66 -11.07
N VAL A 26 5.80 8.59 -11.28
CA VAL A 26 5.83 7.38 -10.45
C VAL A 26 6.11 6.19 -11.36
N LYS A 27 7.16 5.45 -11.06
CA LYS A 27 7.58 4.28 -11.86
C LYS A 27 7.53 3.01 -11.02
N ARG A 28 7.14 1.92 -11.64
CA ARG A 28 7.25 0.60 -11.03
C ARG A 28 8.69 0.11 -11.13
N GLY A 29 9.28 -0.30 -10.01
CA GLY A 29 10.56 -0.98 -9.98
C GLY A 29 10.41 -2.49 -10.20
N ASP A 30 11.50 -3.22 -9.97
CA ASP A 30 11.53 -4.67 -10.15
C ASP A 30 10.68 -5.38 -9.10
N LEU A 31 9.86 -6.33 -9.57
CA LEU A 31 9.05 -7.16 -8.69
C LEU A 31 9.93 -8.11 -7.89
N GLY A 32 9.52 -8.39 -6.65
CA GLY A 32 10.21 -9.36 -5.80
C GLY A 32 9.25 -10.25 -5.04
N LEU A 33 9.73 -11.40 -4.62
CA LEU A 33 9.04 -12.27 -3.69
C LEU A 33 9.82 -12.28 -2.39
N LYS A 34 9.12 -12.06 -1.28
CA LYS A 34 9.74 -12.07 0.05
C LYS A 34 8.85 -12.84 1.02
N PRO A 35 9.42 -13.39 2.11
CA PRO A 35 8.59 -13.90 3.21
C PRO A 35 7.69 -12.79 3.74
N THR A 36 6.50 -13.17 4.22
CA THR A 36 5.53 -12.19 4.74
C THR A 36 5.98 -11.47 6.01
N ALA A 37 6.93 -12.02 6.74
CA ALA A 37 7.47 -11.45 7.96
C ALA A 37 8.71 -10.57 7.69
N VAL A 38 8.58 -9.60 6.79
CA VAL A 38 9.68 -8.66 6.50
C VAL A 38 9.48 -7.41 7.36
N PRO A 39 10.55 -6.89 8.00
CA PRO A 39 10.44 -5.65 8.77
C PRO A 39 9.96 -4.49 7.92
N SER A 40 9.05 -3.69 8.48
CA SER A 40 8.61 -2.44 7.86
C SER A 40 9.76 -1.44 7.75
N MET A 41 9.71 -0.57 6.73
CA MET A 41 10.66 0.52 6.56
C MET A 41 10.43 1.68 7.54
N GLY A 42 9.34 1.67 8.29
CA GLY A 42 9.02 2.69 9.30
C GLY A 42 7.57 3.10 9.36
N VAL A 43 6.88 3.19 8.22
CA VAL A 43 5.45 3.49 8.14
C VAL A 43 4.79 2.45 7.26
N ALA A 44 3.80 1.76 7.81
CA ALA A 44 3.08 0.71 7.11
C ALA A 44 1.57 0.93 7.25
N ALA A 45 0.87 0.98 6.12
CA ALA A 45 -0.59 1.02 6.08
C ALA A 45 -1.09 -0.34 5.61
N LEU A 46 -1.89 -1.01 6.43
CA LEU A 46 -2.38 -2.37 6.20
C LEU A 46 -3.86 -2.34 5.85
N VAL A 47 -4.22 -3.01 4.76
CA VAL A 47 -5.61 -3.20 4.34
C VAL A 47 -5.89 -4.69 4.21
N GLY A 48 -6.92 -5.17 4.88
CA GLY A 48 -7.39 -6.55 4.75
C GLY A 48 -8.39 -6.70 3.61
N LEU A 49 -8.39 -7.87 3.01
CA LEU A 49 -9.28 -8.25 1.91
C LEU A 49 -10.08 -9.49 2.32
N ALA A 50 -11.40 -9.47 2.05
CA ALA A 50 -12.28 -10.61 2.30
C ALA A 50 -13.33 -10.71 1.20
N GLY A 51 -13.59 -11.92 0.72
CA GLY A 51 -14.57 -12.17 -0.35
C GLY A 51 -14.02 -13.19 -1.34
N ASP A 52 -14.12 -12.90 -2.63
CA ASP A 52 -13.60 -13.76 -3.70
C ASP A 52 -12.09 -13.98 -3.58
N VAL A 53 -11.41 -12.98 -3.06
CA VAL A 53 -10.01 -13.07 -2.65
C VAL A 53 -9.90 -12.75 -1.17
N GLU A 54 -8.92 -13.32 -0.51
CA GLU A 54 -8.63 -13.00 0.89
C GLU A 54 -7.15 -12.76 1.09
N GLY A 55 -6.81 -11.98 2.11
CA GLY A 55 -5.43 -11.66 2.41
C GLY A 55 -5.28 -10.21 2.81
N ARG A 56 -4.15 -9.64 2.45
CA ARG A 56 -3.84 -8.26 2.83
C ARG A 56 -2.97 -7.57 1.79
N VAL A 57 -3.07 -6.25 1.80
CA VAL A 57 -2.17 -5.35 1.07
C VAL A 57 -1.51 -4.44 2.09
N LEU A 58 -0.19 -4.34 2.03
CA LEU A 58 0.59 -3.48 2.89
C LEU A 58 1.29 -2.43 2.04
N PHE A 59 1.06 -1.17 2.38
CA PHE A 59 1.81 -0.04 1.80
C PHE A 59 2.91 0.32 2.78
N ASP A 60 4.17 0.18 2.36
CA ASP A 60 5.32 0.35 3.24
C ASP A 60 6.28 1.41 2.70
N MET A 61 6.79 2.25 3.59
CA MET A 61 7.70 3.33 3.22
C MET A 61 8.51 3.79 4.44
N THR A 62 9.60 4.51 4.19
CA THR A 62 10.35 5.14 5.29
C THR A 62 9.54 6.30 5.86
N ILE A 63 9.84 6.68 7.11
CA ILE A 63 9.22 7.87 7.75
C ILE A 63 9.53 9.12 6.93
N ASP A 64 10.75 9.23 6.42
CA ASP A 64 11.16 10.37 5.57
C ASP A 64 10.31 10.48 4.31
N THR A 65 10.11 9.38 3.60
CA THR A 65 9.25 9.35 2.40
C THR A 65 7.80 9.69 2.77
N ALA A 66 7.27 9.10 3.83
CA ALA A 66 5.90 9.37 4.29
C ALA A 66 5.71 10.84 4.64
N LEU A 67 6.68 11.45 5.31
CA LEU A 67 6.62 12.86 5.67
C LEU A 67 6.64 13.76 4.43
N LYS A 68 7.48 13.47 3.46
CA LYS A 68 7.54 14.22 2.20
C LYS A 68 6.23 14.12 1.41
N ILE A 69 5.66 12.92 1.31
CA ILE A 69 4.37 12.70 0.64
C ILE A 69 3.26 13.46 1.38
N ALA A 70 3.20 13.34 2.70
CA ALA A 70 2.20 14.05 3.50
C ALA A 70 2.33 15.57 3.35
N SER A 71 3.56 16.09 3.27
CA SER A 71 3.82 17.52 3.07
C SER A 71 3.26 17.99 1.72
N VAL A 72 3.52 17.26 0.66
CA VAL A 72 2.98 17.60 -0.67
C VAL A 72 1.46 17.58 -0.66
N MET A 73 0.85 16.55 -0.07
CA MET A 73 -0.61 16.41 -0.02
C MET A 73 -1.28 17.53 0.78
N ASN A 74 -0.61 18.07 1.81
CA ASN A 74 -1.12 19.18 2.62
C ASN A 74 -0.74 20.56 2.07
N GLY A 75 0.12 20.62 1.06
CA GLY A 75 0.56 21.89 0.47
C GLY A 75 1.47 22.71 1.38
N GLU A 76 2.11 22.09 2.37
CA GLU A 76 3.03 22.74 3.28
C GLU A 76 4.06 21.75 3.82
N ASP A 77 5.24 22.25 4.17
CA ASP A 77 6.27 21.42 4.78
C ASP A 77 5.89 21.06 6.22
N LEU A 78 5.66 19.77 6.46
CA LEU A 78 5.38 19.26 7.81
C LEU A 78 6.71 18.93 8.48
N PRO A 79 6.99 19.50 9.68
CA PRO A 79 8.29 19.31 10.33
C PRO A 79 8.44 17.94 10.99
N GLU A 80 7.33 17.28 11.33
CA GLU A 80 7.32 16.01 12.04
C GLU A 80 6.23 15.09 11.51
N PHE A 81 6.44 13.79 11.67
CA PHE A 81 5.42 12.80 11.35
C PHE A 81 4.41 12.72 12.52
N ASP A 82 3.63 13.77 12.64
CA ASP A 82 2.61 13.98 13.69
C ASP A 82 1.25 13.36 13.29
N ASP A 83 0.21 13.66 14.06
CA ASP A 83 -1.12 13.13 13.80
C ASP A 83 -1.68 13.57 12.46
N LEU A 84 -1.38 14.79 12.00
CA LEU A 84 -1.79 15.25 10.67
C LEU A 84 -1.11 14.43 9.57
N ALA A 85 0.20 14.21 9.67
CA ALA A 85 0.94 13.42 8.69
C ALA A 85 0.44 11.97 8.68
N LYS A 86 0.18 11.38 9.84
CA LYS A 86 -0.40 10.03 9.96
C LYS A 86 -1.77 9.94 9.29
N ALA A 87 -2.64 10.91 9.57
CA ALA A 87 -3.98 10.97 8.95
C ALA A 87 -3.88 11.10 7.43
N THR A 88 -2.91 11.85 6.94
CA THR A 88 -2.70 12.04 5.49
C THR A 88 -2.28 10.74 4.82
N ILE A 89 -1.38 9.97 5.41
CA ILE A 89 -0.97 8.67 4.85
C ILE A 89 -2.11 7.66 4.92
N SER A 90 -2.91 7.67 5.99
CA SER A 90 -4.13 6.85 6.07
C SER A 90 -5.12 7.21 4.96
N GLU A 91 -5.30 8.50 4.69
CA GLU A 91 -6.14 8.97 3.59
C GLU A 91 -5.62 8.54 2.23
N LEU A 92 -4.30 8.57 2.01
CA LEU A 92 -3.69 8.06 0.79
C LEU A 92 -4.03 6.58 0.57
N ALA A 93 -3.90 5.75 1.60
CA ALA A 93 -4.25 4.35 1.53
C ALA A 93 -5.75 4.16 1.24
N ASN A 94 -6.62 4.96 1.85
CA ASN A 94 -8.06 4.94 1.56
C ASN A 94 -8.37 5.30 0.11
N LEU A 95 -7.73 6.35 -0.43
CA LEU A 95 -7.93 6.77 -1.81
C LEU A 95 -7.56 5.66 -2.79
N ILE A 96 -6.42 5.02 -2.57
CA ILE A 96 -5.96 3.93 -3.43
C ILE A 96 -6.93 2.75 -3.35
N THR A 97 -7.27 2.30 -2.15
CA THR A 97 -8.09 1.11 -1.96
C THR A 97 -9.52 1.31 -2.46
N ALA A 98 -10.11 2.49 -2.26
CA ALA A 98 -11.45 2.79 -2.76
C ALA A 98 -11.51 2.73 -4.30
N GLN A 99 -10.51 3.28 -4.98
CA GLN A 99 -10.46 3.23 -6.43
C GLN A 99 -10.19 1.82 -6.96
N VAL A 100 -9.38 1.05 -6.25
CA VAL A 100 -9.11 -0.35 -6.60
C VAL A 100 -10.37 -1.20 -6.50
N VAL A 101 -11.15 -1.04 -5.43
CA VAL A 101 -12.42 -1.77 -5.26
C VAL A 101 -13.35 -1.51 -6.44
N THR A 102 -13.49 -0.24 -6.82
CA THR A 102 -14.32 0.14 -7.97
C THR A 102 -13.87 -0.58 -9.24
N LYS A 103 -12.56 -0.56 -9.50
CA LYS A 103 -11.99 -1.23 -10.67
C LYS A 103 -12.24 -2.74 -10.67
N LEU A 104 -12.04 -3.39 -9.54
CA LEU A 104 -12.20 -4.84 -9.44
C LEU A 104 -13.65 -5.27 -9.48
N HIS A 105 -14.58 -4.45 -8.93
CA HIS A 105 -16.02 -4.69 -9.10
C HIS A 105 -16.43 -4.62 -10.58
N GLU A 106 -15.89 -3.67 -11.33
CA GLU A 106 -16.13 -3.57 -12.77
C GLU A 106 -15.65 -4.82 -13.52
N LEU A 107 -14.61 -5.49 -13.01
CA LEU A 107 -14.08 -6.72 -13.59
C LEU A 107 -14.80 -7.98 -13.10
N GLY A 108 -15.82 -7.83 -12.25
CA GLY A 108 -16.63 -8.94 -11.74
C GLY A 108 -16.15 -9.56 -10.45
N PHE A 109 -15.14 -8.99 -9.79
CA PHE A 109 -14.67 -9.49 -8.51
C PHE A 109 -15.40 -8.79 -7.36
N HIS A 110 -15.91 -9.57 -6.42
CA HIS A 110 -16.63 -9.06 -5.25
C HIS A 110 -15.83 -9.35 -3.99
N PHE A 111 -15.38 -8.30 -3.32
CA PHE A 111 -14.72 -8.42 -2.04
C PHE A 111 -14.84 -7.11 -1.26
N ASP A 112 -14.66 -7.22 0.04
CA ASP A 112 -14.67 -6.10 0.96
C ASP A 112 -13.26 -5.77 1.41
N LEU A 113 -13.03 -4.49 1.69
CA LEU A 113 -11.78 -3.99 2.25
C LEU A 113 -12.02 -3.55 3.68
N THR A 114 -11.06 -3.82 4.56
CA THR A 114 -11.05 -3.18 5.87
C THR A 114 -10.55 -1.74 5.74
N PRO A 115 -10.94 -0.85 6.67
CA PRO A 115 -10.27 0.45 6.75
C PRO A 115 -8.77 0.27 6.98
N PRO A 116 -7.92 1.17 6.46
CA PRO A 116 -6.48 1.05 6.69
C PRO A 116 -6.12 1.17 8.16
N ALA A 117 -5.21 0.29 8.59
CA ALA A 117 -4.56 0.41 9.90
C ALA A 117 -3.14 0.90 9.68
N LEU A 118 -2.74 1.96 10.37
CA LEU A 118 -1.42 2.57 10.22
C LEU A 118 -0.51 2.15 11.37
N PHE A 119 0.67 1.66 11.02
CA PHE A 119 1.71 1.27 11.98
C PHE A 119 2.93 2.16 11.75
N VAL A 120 3.46 2.73 12.83
CA VAL A 120 4.64 3.59 12.78
C VAL A 120 5.66 3.07 13.80
N GLY A 121 6.87 2.80 13.35
CA GLY A 121 7.93 2.32 14.23
C GLY A 121 9.11 1.77 13.44
N GLN A 122 10.23 1.58 14.13
CA GLN A 122 11.43 0.99 13.52
C GLN A 122 11.43 -0.52 13.70
N LYS A 123 11.83 -1.23 12.63
CA LYS A 123 12.00 -2.69 12.64
C LYS A 123 10.75 -3.47 13.05
N MET A 124 9.56 -2.93 12.74
CA MET A 124 8.32 -3.65 12.98
C MET A 124 8.20 -4.83 12.03
N GLU A 125 7.81 -5.98 12.55
CA GLU A 125 7.40 -7.09 11.73
C GLU A 125 5.88 -7.15 11.66
N VAL A 126 5.35 -7.22 10.44
CA VAL A 126 3.93 -7.47 10.23
C VAL A 126 3.80 -8.91 9.75
N ALA A 127 3.51 -9.81 10.69
CA ALA A 127 3.41 -11.24 10.41
C ALA A 127 2.04 -11.59 9.85
N ALA A 128 2.00 -12.57 8.94
CA ALA A 128 0.76 -13.17 8.52
C ALA A 128 0.21 -14.06 9.65
N LEU A 129 -1.07 -13.90 9.96
CA LEU A 129 -1.75 -14.80 10.90
C LEU A 129 -2.03 -16.13 10.20
N GLY A 130 -1.76 -17.26 10.87
CA GLY A 130 -2.12 -18.58 10.38
C GLY A 130 -0.97 -19.57 10.20
N GLY A 131 0.27 -19.19 10.51
CA GLY A 131 1.42 -20.13 10.60
C GLY A 131 1.90 -20.71 9.28
N GLU A 132 1.34 -20.35 8.15
CA GLU A 132 1.81 -20.78 6.84
C GLU A 132 2.90 -19.83 6.34
N LYS A 133 3.90 -20.40 5.66
CA LYS A 133 4.91 -19.61 4.94
C LYS A 133 4.27 -19.02 3.70
N VAL A 134 3.61 -17.90 3.86
CA VAL A 134 3.02 -17.19 2.72
C VAL A 134 4.07 -16.21 2.21
N GLU A 135 4.35 -16.28 0.90
CA GLU A 135 5.20 -15.31 0.24
C GLU A 135 4.39 -14.08 -0.14
N ALA A 136 4.99 -12.91 0.01
CA ALA A 136 4.41 -11.67 -0.43
C ALA A 136 5.07 -11.25 -1.75
N LEU A 137 4.25 -10.82 -2.71
CA LEU A 137 4.74 -10.14 -3.90
C LEU A 137 5.02 -8.69 -3.53
N ILE A 138 6.24 -8.24 -3.77
CA ILE A 138 6.65 -6.87 -3.49
C ILE A 138 6.67 -6.09 -4.80
N VAL A 139 5.92 -5.00 -4.84
CA VAL A 139 5.89 -4.08 -5.98
C VAL A 139 6.42 -2.73 -5.51
N PRO A 140 7.68 -2.39 -5.83
CA PRO A 140 8.20 -1.09 -5.47
C PRO A 140 7.70 -0.02 -6.46
N LEU A 141 7.21 1.08 -5.91
CA LEU A 141 6.85 2.28 -6.67
C LEU A 141 7.86 3.37 -6.37
N LEU A 142 8.54 3.83 -7.39
CA LEU A 142 9.62 4.81 -7.28
C LEU A 142 9.09 6.21 -7.56
N THR A 143 9.22 7.09 -6.57
CA THR A 143 8.83 8.50 -6.68
C THR A 143 10.03 9.39 -6.41
N GLU A 144 9.95 10.66 -6.76
CA GLU A 144 11.00 11.62 -6.42
C GLU A 144 11.15 11.84 -4.91
N PHE A 145 10.14 11.45 -4.11
CA PHE A 145 10.14 11.58 -2.65
C PHE A 145 10.64 10.31 -1.95
N GLY A 146 10.88 9.25 -2.69
CA GLY A 146 11.32 7.97 -2.19
C GLY A 146 10.47 6.82 -2.69
N LYS A 147 10.72 5.64 -2.15
CA LYS A 147 10.08 4.40 -2.59
C LYS A 147 8.88 4.06 -1.70
N VAL A 148 7.77 3.72 -2.34
CA VAL A 148 6.61 3.12 -1.68
C VAL A 148 6.53 1.67 -2.14
N GLU A 149 6.67 0.72 -1.22
CA GLU A 149 6.52 -0.70 -1.55
C GLU A 149 5.10 -1.16 -1.27
N ILE A 150 4.49 -1.82 -2.24
CA ILE A 150 3.21 -2.49 -2.04
C ILE A 150 3.48 -3.98 -1.87
N ASN A 151 3.06 -4.53 -0.75
CA ASN A 151 3.23 -5.95 -0.42
C ASN A 151 1.88 -6.64 -0.54
N PHE A 152 1.77 -7.59 -1.47
CA PHE A 152 0.55 -8.35 -1.69
C PHE A 152 0.69 -9.75 -1.11
N SER A 153 -0.20 -10.10 -0.19
CA SER A 153 -0.37 -11.46 0.32
C SER A 153 -1.83 -11.84 0.10
N ILE A 154 -2.13 -12.26 -1.12
CA ILE A 154 -3.51 -12.50 -1.57
C ILE A 154 -3.64 -13.93 -2.07
N ARG A 155 -4.71 -14.59 -1.70
CA ARG A 155 -5.09 -15.90 -2.24
C ARG A 155 -6.56 -15.92 -2.62
N GLU A 156 -6.89 -16.73 -3.62
CA GLU A 156 -8.27 -16.96 -3.99
C GLU A 156 -8.93 -17.80 -2.92
N ARG A 157 -10.17 -17.45 -2.59
CA ARG A 157 -10.97 -18.25 -1.68
C ARG A 157 -11.55 -19.43 -2.43
N VAL A 158 -11.28 -20.63 -1.94
CA VAL A 158 -11.78 -21.87 -2.51
C VAL A 158 -13.17 -22.17 -2.00
#